data_126a496335e6ce517cf8bfe38567c773
#
_entry.id   126a496335e6ce517cf8bfe38567c773
#
_cell.length_a   1.000
_cell.length_b   1.000
_cell.length_c   1.000
_cell.angle_alpha   90.00
_cell.angle_beta   90.00
_cell.angle_gamma   90.00
#
_symmetry.space_group_name_H-M   'P 1'
#
loop_
_entity.id
_entity.type
_entity.pdbx_description
1 polymer ?
#
loop_
_entity_poly.entity_id
_entity_poly.type
_entity_poly.pdbx_seq_one_letter_code
_entity_poly.pdbx_strand_id
1 'polypeptide(L)'
;MKWFTLLLLIGSGAASAACPDYFNVEMRELNNTQRHNLCQLTEGKVVLVVNTASYCGFTGQYKGLEELYSRYKDKGLVVLGFPSNDFAQEKSSNKEIADFCENTFGVKFPMFAKTAVRGADASPLYKQLAQLSGTAPKWNFHKYLLGRDGRLVDNYSSMTAPDSKSLVRAIEQQLAVAAPR
;
A
#
# COMPACT_ATOMS: atom_id res chain seq x y z
N MET A 1 40.23 42.44 27.97
CA MET A 1 39.97 41.57 26.81
C MET A 1 38.80 40.66 27.16
N LYS A 2 37.58 40.93 26.60
CA LYS A 2 36.38 40.10 26.83
C LYS A 2 36.24 39.16 25.66
N TRP A 3 36.36 37.86 25.90
CA TRP A 3 36.14 36.85 24.89
C TRP A 3 34.62 36.57 24.79
N PHE A 4 34.02 36.87 23.63
CA PHE A 4 32.67 36.49 23.29
C PHE A 4 32.71 35.09 22.70
N THR A 5 32.21 34.10 23.45
CA THR A 5 32.02 32.74 22.94
C THR A 5 30.74 32.73 22.11
N LEU A 6 30.89 32.62 20.79
CA LEU A 6 29.76 32.47 19.85
C LEU A 6 29.27 31.03 19.91
N LEU A 7 28.13 30.81 20.52
CA LEU A 7 27.43 29.50 20.51
C LEU A 7 26.76 29.30 19.15
N LEU A 8 27.32 28.47 18.28
CA LEU A 8 26.64 28.00 17.08
C LEU A 8 25.51 27.02 17.47
N LEU A 9 24.27 27.46 17.40
CA LEU A 9 23.10 26.60 17.43
C LEU A 9 23.01 25.84 16.09
N ILE A 10 23.46 24.59 16.08
CA ILE A 10 23.22 23.68 14.95
C ILE A 10 21.76 23.28 15.05
N GLY A 11 20.90 23.95 14.30
CA GLY A 11 19.52 23.56 14.11
C GLY A 11 19.48 22.24 13.33
N SER A 12 19.24 21.13 14.03
CA SER A 12 18.90 19.85 13.37
C SER A 12 17.54 20.02 12.69
N GLY A 13 17.55 20.42 11.44
CA GLY A 13 16.38 20.37 10.59
C GLY A 13 15.95 18.89 10.48
N ALA A 14 14.86 18.52 11.16
CA ALA A 14 14.21 17.25 10.93
C ALA A 14 13.73 17.25 9.46
N ALA A 15 14.38 16.48 8.61
CA ALA A 15 13.88 16.24 7.27
C ALA A 15 12.55 15.49 7.43
N SER A 16 11.43 16.18 7.18
CA SER A 16 10.16 15.51 6.93
C SER A 16 10.41 14.48 5.83
N ALA A 17 10.11 13.23 6.08
CA ALA A 17 10.18 12.23 5.03
C ALA A 17 9.13 12.63 3.98
N ALA A 18 9.61 13.28 2.93
CA ALA A 18 8.76 13.63 1.81
C ALA A 18 8.14 12.35 1.26
N CYS A 19 6.82 12.36 1.08
CA CYS A 19 6.12 11.28 0.42
C CYS A 19 6.79 11.00 -0.94
N PRO A 20 7.10 9.75 -1.28
CA PRO A 20 7.65 9.42 -2.58
C PRO A 20 6.75 9.91 -3.72
N ASP A 21 7.35 10.42 -4.79
CA ASP A 21 6.61 10.99 -5.93
C ASP A 21 5.57 10.03 -6.51
N TYR A 22 5.82 8.72 -6.46
CA TYR A 22 4.90 7.71 -6.98
C TYR A 22 3.65 7.50 -6.11
N PHE A 23 3.64 8.02 -4.88
CA PHE A 23 2.42 8.14 -4.07
C PHE A 23 1.74 9.50 -4.19
N ASN A 24 2.38 10.49 -4.79
CA ASN A 24 1.75 11.79 -5.02
C ASN A 24 0.79 11.74 -6.22
N VAL A 25 -0.21 10.90 -6.13
CA VAL A 25 -1.21 10.63 -7.18
C VAL A 25 -2.60 10.57 -6.57
N GLU A 26 -3.55 11.13 -7.31
CA GLU A 26 -4.96 11.11 -6.96
C GLU A 26 -5.61 9.80 -7.43
N MET A 27 -6.09 8.99 -6.50
CA MET A 27 -6.79 7.75 -6.80
C MET A 27 -8.26 7.84 -6.39
N ARG A 28 -9.16 7.39 -7.28
CA ARG A 28 -10.60 7.36 -7.00
C ARG A 28 -10.93 6.13 -6.15
N GLU A 29 -11.75 6.31 -5.12
CA GLU A 29 -12.31 5.20 -4.35
C GLU A 29 -13.12 4.25 -5.23
N LEU A 30 -13.18 3.00 -4.81
CA LEU A 30 -13.85 1.93 -5.55
C LEU A 30 -15.36 2.16 -5.67
N ASN A 31 -16.02 2.55 -4.59
CA ASN A 31 -17.48 2.56 -4.48
C ASN A 31 -18.13 3.94 -4.73
N ASN A 32 -17.34 4.99 -4.93
CA ASN A 32 -17.85 6.35 -5.12
C ASN A 32 -16.95 7.18 -6.04
N THR A 33 -17.19 8.50 -6.12
CA THR A 33 -16.42 9.44 -6.94
C THR A 33 -15.32 10.17 -6.16
N GLN A 34 -15.22 9.94 -4.84
CA GLN A 34 -14.22 10.58 -4.01
C GLN A 34 -12.81 10.17 -4.44
N ARG A 35 -11.89 11.14 -4.41
CA ARG A 35 -10.48 10.92 -4.74
C ARG A 35 -9.64 11.21 -3.52
N HIS A 36 -8.58 10.44 -3.38
CA HIS A 36 -7.61 10.60 -2.32
C HIS A 36 -6.21 10.69 -2.89
N ASN A 37 -5.44 11.64 -2.41
CA ASN A 37 -4.01 11.64 -2.64
C ASN A 37 -3.39 10.52 -1.80
N LEU A 38 -2.70 9.58 -2.44
CA LEU A 38 -2.10 8.44 -1.73
C LEU A 38 -1.06 8.89 -0.70
N CYS A 39 -0.35 10.00 -0.95
CA CYS A 39 0.56 10.55 0.04
C CYS A 39 -0.12 10.82 1.38
N GLN A 40 -1.28 11.49 1.35
CA GLN A 40 -2.03 11.81 2.57
C GLN A 40 -2.48 10.56 3.33
N LEU A 41 -2.80 9.49 2.59
CA LEU A 41 -3.20 8.21 3.18
C LEU A 41 -2.03 7.42 3.78
N THR A 42 -0.81 7.62 3.25
CA THR A 42 0.34 6.73 3.53
C THR A 42 1.45 7.39 4.32
N GLU A 43 1.44 8.71 4.50
CA GLU A 43 2.49 9.45 5.20
C GLU A 43 2.75 8.87 6.60
N GLY A 44 3.99 8.50 6.86
CA GLY A 44 4.43 7.92 8.14
C GLY A 44 3.88 6.53 8.47
N LYS A 45 3.19 5.89 7.52
CA LYS A 45 2.59 4.55 7.70
C LYS A 45 3.40 3.46 7.00
N VAL A 46 3.29 2.26 7.52
CA VAL A 46 3.68 1.04 6.79
C VAL A 46 2.58 0.73 5.78
N VAL A 47 2.94 0.51 4.52
CA VAL A 47 1.96 0.39 3.43
C VAL A 47 2.05 -0.98 2.79
N LEU A 48 0.92 -1.68 2.69
CA LEU A 48 0.79 -2.92 1.92
C LEU A 48 -0.08 -2.66 0.69
N VAL A 49 0.53 -2.60 -0.49
CA VAL A 49 -0.15 -2.43 -1.78
C VAL A 49 -0.46 -3.80 -2.37
N VAL A 50 -1.72 -4.06 -2.73
CA VAL A 50 -2.17 -5.37 -3.23
C VAL A 50 -3.05 -5.20 -4.47
N ASN A 51 -2.73 -5.90 -5.56
CA ASN A 51 -3.66 -6.02 -6.68
C ASN A 51 -4.64 -7.17 -6.43
N THR A 52 -5.92 -6.92 -6.62
CA THR A 52 -6.98 -7.85 -6.23
C THR A 52 -7.86 -8.28 -7.40
N ALA A 53 -8.65 -9.34 -7.22
CA ALA A 53 -9.66 -9.78 -8.19
C ALA A 53 -10.76 -10.62 -7.50
N SER A 54 -11.97 -10.56 -8.07
CA SER A 54 -13.18 -11.20 -7.52
C SER A 54 -13.32 -12.69 -7.86
N TYR A 55 -12.70 -13.16 -8.96
CA TYR A 55 -12.87 -14.53 -9.49
C TYR A 55 -11.56 -15.35 -9.48
N CYS A 56 -10.67 -15.06 -8.57
CA CYS A 56 -9.36 -15.68 -8.44
C CYS A 56 -9.38 -16.82 -7.42
N GLY A 57 -8.57 -17.86 -7.63
CA GLY A 57 -8.36 -18.91 -6.61
C GLY A 57 -7.79 -18.36 -5.28
N PHE A 58 -7.20 -17.16 -5.30
CA PHE A 58 -6.68 -16.48 -4.13
C PHE A 58 -7.64 -15.45 -3.52
N THR A 59 -8.88 -15.31 -4.01
CA THR A 59 -9.85 -14.31 -3.54
C THR A 59 -10.14 -14.42 -2.04
N GLY A 60 -10.04 -15.61 -1.45
CA GLY A 60 -10.11 -15.81 0.00
C GLY A 60 -9.08 -15.01 0.81
N GLN A 61 -8.00 -14.53 0.19
CA GLN A 61 -7.02 -13.68 0.87
C GLN A 61 -7.57 -12.30 1.28
N TYR A 62 -8.71 -11.85 0.74
CA TYR A 62 -9.38 -10.64 1.24
C TYR A 62 -9.63 -10.70 2.75
N LYS A 63 -10.06 -11.87 3.27
CA LYS A 63 -10.28 -12.07 4.70
C LYS A 63 -9.00 -11.83 5.50
N GLY A 64 -7.89 -12.44 5.12
CA GLY A 64 -6.62 -12.27 5.81
C GLY A 64 -6.05 -10.84 5.69
N LEU A 65 -6.27 -10.15 4.56
CA LEU A 65 -5.90 -8.75 4.39
C LEU A 65 -6.71 -7.83 5.33
N GLU A 66 -8.02 -8.09 5.48
CA GLU A 66 -8.84 -7.34 6.41
C GLU A 66 -8.45 -7.62 7.87
N GLU A 67 -8.12 -8.86 8.20
CA GLU A 67 -7.60 -9.22 9.53
C GLU A 67 -6.27 -8.50 9.84
N LEU A 68 -5.33 -8.44 8.88
CA LEU A 68 -4.10 -7.66 9.01
C LEU A 68 -4.40 -6.18 9.23
N TYR A 69 -5.24 -5.60 8.39
CA TYR A 69 -5.63 -4.20 8.50
C TYR A 69 -6.26 -3.90 9.85
N SER A 70 -7.26 -4.66 10.27
CA SER A 70 -7.94 -4.49 11.55
C SER A 70 -6.98 -4.60 12.75
N ARG A 71 -6.00 -5.51 12.68
CA ARG A 71 -5.02 -5.75 13.75
C ARG A 71 -4.00 -4.64 13.89
N TYR A 72 -3.58 -4.04 12.78
CA TYR A 72 -2.40 -3.16 12.76
C TYR A 72 -2.69 -1.71 12.34
N LYS A 73 -3.90 -1.35 11.89
CA LYS A 73 -4.24 0.02 11.46
C LYS A 73 -3.92 1.07 12.52
N ASP A 74 -4.27 0.80 13.76
CA ASP A 74 -4.03 1.72 14.89
C ASP A 74 -2.54 1.78 15.30
N LYS A 75 -1.72 0.85 14.79
CA LYS A 75 -0.25 0.86 14.92
C LYS A 75 0.44 1.51 13.71
N GLY A 76 -0.34 1.92 12.70
CA GLY A 76 0.15 2.63 11.52
C GLY A 76 0.33 1.76 10.28
N LEU A 77 -0.34 0.60 10.16
CA LEU A 77 -0.45 -0.12 8.90
C LEU A 77 -1.61 0.44 8.07
N VAL A 78 -1.40 0.63 6.79
CA VAL A 78 -2.46 0.79 5.79
C VAL A 78 -2.35 -0.29 4.72
N VAL A 79 -3.48 -0.89 4.36
CA VAL A 79 -3.60 -1.80 3.22
C VAL A 79 -4.31 -1.04 2.10
N LEU A 80 -3.75 -1.06 0.89
CA LEU A 80 -4.32 -0.40 -0.28
C LEU A 80 -4.66 -1.47 -1.33
N GLY A 81 -5.95 -1.65 -1.62
CA GLY A 81 -6.42 -2.64 -2.57
C GLY A 81 -6.71 -2.02 -3.95
N PHE A 82 -6.19 -2.65 -4.99
CA PHE A 82 -6.31 -2.21 -6.38
C PHE A 82 -6.91 -3.34 -7.23
N PRO A 83 -8.24 -3.40 -7.42
CA PRO A 83 -8.85 -4.34 -8.35
C PRO A 83 -8.28 -4.21 -9.76
N SER A 84 -7.97 -5.34 -10.40
CA SER A 84 -7.43 -5.34 -11.75
C SER A 84 -8.00 -6.47 -12.59
N ASN A 85 -8.30 -6.16 -13.86
CA ASN A 85 -8.71 -7.18 -14.83
C ASN A 85 -7.57 -7.67 -15.73
N ASP A 86 -6.31 -7.33 -15.43
CA ASP A 86 -5.16 -7.71 -16.25
C ASP A 86 -4.94 -9.23 -16.33
N PHE A 87 -5.60 -9.98 -15.45
CA PHE A 87 -5.61 -11.46 -15.43
C PHE A 87 -6.99 -12.04 -15.76
N ALA A 88 -7.89 -11.22 -16.33
CA ALA A 88 -9.24 -11.63 -16.76
C ALA A 88 -10.09 -12.28 -15.65
N GLN A 89 -9.90 -11.84 -14.39
CA GLN A 89 -10.58 -12.40 -13.22
C GLN A 89 -11.30 -11.36 -12.34
N GLU A 90 -11.61 -10.20 -12.91
CA GLU A 90 -12.30 -9.15 -12.15
C GLU A 90 -13.69 -8.85 -12.73
N LYS A 91 -14.62 -8.42 -11.86
CA LYS A 91 -15.96 -7.98 -12.22
C LYS A 91 -15.94 -6.79 -13.18
N SER A 92 -17.02 -6.59 -13.92
CA SER A 92 -17.10 -5.59 -14.96
C SER A 92 -17.09 -4.15 -14.41
N SER A 93 -17.78 -3.89 -13.31
CA SER A 93 -17.93 -2.55 -12.74
C SER A 93 -17.31 -2.43 -11.34
N ASN A 94 -16.86 -1.19 -11.00
CA ASN A 94 -16.37 -0.89 -9.66
C ASN A 94 -17.44 -1.11 -8.57
N LYS A 95 -18.72 -0.85 -8.89
CA LYS A 95 -19.81 -1.09 -7.94
C LYS A 95 -19.95 -2.57 -7.59
N GLU A 96 -19.94 -3.45 -8.60
CA GLU A 96 -20.00 -4.90 -8.35
C GLU A 96 -18.82 -5.41 -7.54
N ILE A 97 -17.62 -4.84 -7.76
CA ILE A 97 -16.43 -5.19 -6.98
C ILE A 97 -16.61 -4.73 -5.53
N ALA A 98 -17.06 -3.48 -5.32
CA ALA A 98 -17.28 -2.93 -3.99
C ALA A 98 -18.31 -3.75 -3.19
N ASP A 99 -19.47 -4.01 -3.80
CA ASP A 99 -20.53 -4.82 -3.20
C ASP A 99 -20.03 -6.22 -2.82
N PHE A 100 -19.22 -6.82 -3.69
CA PHE A 100 -18.63 -8.14 -3.43
C PHE A 100 -17.63 -8.11 -2.27
N CYS A 101 -16.71 -7.16 -2.25
CA CYS A 101 -15.70 -7.02 -1.19
C CYS A 101 -16.36 -6.77 0.16
N GLU A 102 -17.35 -5.88 0.23
CA GLU A 102 -18.05 -5.54 1.46
C GLU A 102 -18.93 -6.69 1.96
N ASN A 103 -19.81 -7.21 1.09
CA ASN A 103 -20.82 -8.19 1.51
C ASN A 103 -20.24 -9.59 1.75
N THR A 104 -19.15 -9.96 1.05
CA THR A 104 -18.56 -11.31 1.16
C THR A 104 -17.45 -11.37 2.20
N PHE A 105 -16.61 -10.33 2.28
CA PHE A 105 -15.40 -10.35 3.11
C PHE A 105 -15.37 -9.25 4.17
N GLY A 106 -16.35 -8.34 4.19
CA GLY A 106 -16.38 -7.23 5.14
C GLY A 106 -15.19 -6.27 5.02
N VAL A 107 -14.65 -6.10 3.82
CA VAL A 107 -13.46 -5.27 3.55
C VAL A 107 -13.70 -3.84 3.98
N LYS A 108 -12.80 -3.32 4.82
CA LYS A 108 -12.79 -1.94 5.33
C LYS A 108 -11.50 -1.20 5.02
N PHE A 109 -10.45 -1.92 4.60
CA PHE A 109 -9.25 -1.23 4.14
C PHE A 109 -9.53 -0.47 2.83
N PRO A 110 -8.80 0.63 2.56
CA PRO A 110 -8.97 1.44 1.35
C PRO A 110 -8.88 0.61 0.06
N MET A 111 -9.94 0.69 -0.75
CA MET A 111 -10.03 0.08 -2.07
C MET A 111 -10.20 1.16 -3.12
N PHE A 112 -9.49 1.03 -4.24
CA PHE A 112 -9.51 2.02 -5.33
C PHE A 112 -10.17 1.48 -6.59
N ALA A 113 -10.53 2.40 -7.49
CA ALA A 113 -11.12 2.05 -8.76
C ALA A 113 -10.21 1.09 -9.54
N LYS A 114 -10.84 0.18 -10.28
CA LYS A 114 -10.17 -0.80 -11.12
C LYS A 114 -9.07 -0.15 -11.97
N THR A 115 -7.87 -0.70 -11.92
CA THR A 115 -6.68 -0.16 -12.58
C THR A 115 -5.80 -1.24 -13.22
N ALA A 116 -5.01 -0.87 -14.21
CA ALA A 116 -3.99 -1.74 -14.77
C ALA A 116 -2.76 -1.79 -13.85
N VAL A 117 -2.22 -3.00 -13.64
CA VAL A 117 -1.13 -3.27 -12.70
C VAL A 117 0.12 -3.84 -13.36
N ARG A 118 0.05 -4.14 -14.66
CA ARG A 118 1.18 -4.68 -15.45
C ARG A 118 1.16 -4.19 -16.90
N GLY A 119 2.27 -4.40 -17.61
CA GLY A 119 2.40 -4.03 -19.01
C GLY A 119 2.53 -2.53 -19.26
N ALA A 120 2.35 -2.13 -20.51
CA ALA A 120 2.49 -0.73 -20.94
C ALA A 120 1.46 0.20 -20.29
N ASP A 121 0.25 -0.31 -20.04
CA ASP A 121 -0.88 0.44 -19.49
C ASP A 121 -0.90 0.46 -17.94
N ALA A 122 0.05 -0.19 -17.28
CA ALA A 122 0.13 -0.16 -15.82
C ALA A 122 0.12 1.27 -15.29
N SER A 123 -0.61 1.50 -14.20
CA SER A 123 -0.66 2.80 -13.55
C SER A 123 0.75 3.26 -13.12
N PRO A 124 0.99 4.58 -12.99
CA PRO A 124 2.30 5.09 -12.55
C PRO A 124 2.80 4.44 -11.26
N LEU A 125 1.91 4.22 -10.28
CA LEU A 125 2.21 3.52 -9.04
C LEU A 125 2.77 2.12 -9.30
N TYR A 126 2.10 1.30 -10.11
CA TYR A 126 2.51 -0.07 -10.36
C TYR A 126 3.76 -0.16 -11.25
N LYS A 127 3.94 0.78 -12.19
CA LYS A 127 5.21 0.89 -12.95
C LYS A 127 6.39 1.12 -12.03
N GLN A 128 6.25 2.05 -11.10
CA GLN A 128 7.32 2.39 -10.15
C GLN A 128 7.59 1.25 -9.17
N LEU A 129 6.55 0.61 -8.60
CA LEU A 129 6.70 -0.54 -7.71
C LEU A 129 7.38 -1.72 -8.42
N ALA A 130 7.03 -1.98 -9.68
CA ALA A 130 7.67 -2.99 -10.50
C ALA A 130 9.15 -2.67 -10.77
N GLN A 131 9.47 -1.41 -11.03
CA GLN A 131 10.86 -0.95 -11.23
C GLN A 131 11.69 -1.09 -9.94
N LEU A 132 11.17 -0.66 -8.80
CA LEU A 132 11.86 -0.71 -7.51
C LEU A 132 12.11 -2.16 -7.05
N SER A 133 11.14 -3.05 -7.27
CA SER A 133 11.22 -4.45 -6.84
C SER A 133 11.86 -5.39 -7.85
N GLY A 134 12.05 -4.93 -9.10
CA GLY A 134 12.43 -5.80 -10.23
C GLY A 134 11.31 -6.77 -10.66
N THR A 135 10.10 -6.64 -10.14
CA THR A 135 9.01 -7.61 -10.36
C THR A 135 7.66 -6.92 -10.50
N ALA A 136 7.03 -7.01 -11.66
CA ALA A 136 5.61 -6.68 -11.84
C ALA A 136 4.72 -7.80 -11.30
N PRO A 137 3.45 -7.53 -10.95
CA PRO A 137 2.50 -8.57 -10.58
C PRO A 137 2.41 -9.67 -11.64
N LYS A 138 2.69 -10.91 -11.25
CA LYS A 138 2.58 -12.09 -12.13
C LYS A 138 1.20 -12.72 -12.05
N TRP A 139 0.44 -12.39 -11.02
CA TRP A 139 -0.93 -12.84 -10.79
C TRP A 139 -1.66 -11.90 -9.83
N ASN A 140 -2.96 -12.14 -9.59
CA ASN A 140 -3.74 -11.41 -8.58
C ASN A 140 -3.20 -11.69 -7.17
N PHE A 141 -3.41 -10.78 -6.26
CA PHE A 141 -2.94 -10.82 -4.86
C PHE A 141 -1.40 -10.82 -4.73
N HIS A 142 -0.68 -10.26 -5.69
CA HIS A 142 0.71 -9.85 -5.49
C HIS A 142 0.75 -8.65 -4.54
N LYS A 143 1.75 -8.60 -3.70
CA LYS A 143 1.85 -7.59 -2.64
C LYS A 143 3.19 -6.88 -2.69
N TYR A 144 3.18 -5.58 -2.41
CA TYR A 144 4.38 -4.77 -2.16
C TYR A 144 4.28 -4.19 -0.76
N LEU A 145 5.31 -4.40 0.05
CA LEU A 145 5.42 -3.84 1.40
C LEU A 145 6.37 -2.64 1.37
N LEU A 146 5.92 -1.50 1.90
CA LEU A 146 6.72 -0.30 2.03
C LEU A 146 6.82 0.12 3.49
N GLY A 147 7.97 0.66 3.85
CA GLY A 147 8.23 1.19 5.19
C GLY A 147 7.56 2.55 5.42
N ARG A 148 7.69 3.06 6.64
CA ARG A 148 7.13 4.37 7.03
C ARG A 148 7.74 5.56 6.29
N ASP A 149 8.91 5.38 5.70
CA ASP A 149 9.61 6.34 4.85
C ASP A 149 9.20 6.23 3.37
N GLY A 150 8.22 5.39 3.06
CA GLY A 150 7.74 5.11 1.72
C GLY A 150 8.67 4.25 0.86
N ARG A 151 9.81 3.79 1.37
CA ARG A 151 10.72 2.93 0.61
C ARG A 151 10.19 1.50 0.53
N LEU A 152 10.39 0.87 -0.62
CA LEU A 152 10.07 -0.54 -0.80
C LEU A 152 10.93 -1.40 0.13
N VAL A 153 10.27 -2.24 0.92
CA VAL A 153 10.89 -3.21 1.85
C VAL A 153 11.02 -4.57 1.16
N ASP A 154 9.91 -5.05 0.57
CA ASP A 154 9.86 -6.36 -0.08
C ASP A 154 8.63 -6.47 -0.99
N ASN A 155 8.58 -7.53 -1.79
CA ASN A 155 7.39 -7.92 -2.54
C ASN A 155 7.09 -9.40 -2.36
N TYR A 156 5.81 -9.76 -2.42
CA TYR A 156 5.33 -11.11 -2.17
C TYR A 156 4.43 -11.58 -3.29
N SER A 157 4.65 -12.80 -3.75
CA SER A 157 3.79 -13.40 -4.75
C SER A 157 2.39 -13.70 -4.20
N SER A 158 1.48 -14.06 -5.09
CA SER A 158 0.12 -14.52 -4.75
C SER A 158 0.11 -15.70 -3.76
N MET A 159 1.15 -16.54 -3.80
CA MET A 159 1.29 -17.72 -2.93
C MET A 159 1.54 -17.36 -1.45
N THR A 160 2.04 -16.15 -1.18
CA THR A 160 2.26 -15.69 0.19
C THR A 160 0.94 -15.20 0.78
N ALA A 161 0.33 -15.99 1.63
CA ALA A 161 -0.91 -15.63 2.32
C ALA A 161 -0.69 -14.43 3.27
N PRO A 162 -1.72 -13.62 3.53
CA PRO A 162 -1.61 -12.45 4.41
C PRO A 162 -1.17 -12.79 5.85
N ASP A 163 -1.52 -13.97 6.34
CA ASP A 163 -1.15 -14.50 7.66
C ASP A 163 0.19 -15.23 7.68
N SER A 164 0.91 -15.28 6.56
CA SER A 164 2.22 -15.96 6.49
C SER A 164 3.21 -15.31 7.47
N LYS A 165 3.99 -16.15 8.16
CA LYS A 165 4.99 -15.69 9.13
C LYS A 165 5.99 -14.70 8.54
N SER A 166 6.35 -14.84 7.25
CA SER A 166 7.29 -13.94 6.57
C SER A 166 6.71 -12.54 6.43
N LEU A 167 5.48 -12.41 5.89
CA LEU A 167 4.83 -11.12 5.68
C LEU A 167 4.49 -10.45 7.01
N VAL A 168 3.91 -11.18 7.97
CA VAL A 168 3.55 -10.63 9.29
C VAL A 168 4.78 -10.10 10.00
N ARG A 169 5.87 -10.89 10.03
CA ARG A 169 7.15 -10.44 10.65
C ARG A 169 7.70 -9.18 9.99
N ALA A 170 7.68 -9.11 8.66
CA ALA A 170 8.18 -7.94 7.94
C ALA A 170 7.32 -6.69 8.27
N ILE A 171 6.00 -6.83 8.32
CA ILE A 171 5.11 -5.75 8.75
C ILE A 171 5.43 -5.30 10.18
N GLU A 172 5.54 -6.23 11.13
CA GLU A 172 5.83 -5.91 12.53
C GLU A 172 7.20 -5.23 12.70
N GLN A 173 8.21 -5.65 11.95
CA GLN A 173 9.52 -5.00 11.93
C GLN A 173 9.42 -3.55 11.45
N GLN A 174 8.66 -3.29 10.40
CA GLN A 174 8.46 -1.92 9.90
C GLN A 174 7.61 -1.06 10.84
N LEU A 175 6.62 -1.65 11.52
CA LEU A 175 5.81 -0.95 12.52
C LEU A 175 6.62 -0.54 13.76
N ALA A 176 7.68 -1.29 14.09
CA ALA A 176 8.59 -0.96 15.19
C ALA A 176 9.55 0.20 14.87
N VAL A 177 9.72 0.56 13.58
CA VAL A 177 10.50 1.74 13.18
C VAL A 177 9.70 3.00 13.53
N ALA A 178 10.36 4.01 14.12
CA ALA A 178 9.71 5.28 14.38
C ALA A 178 9.25 5.94 13.08
N ALA A 179 8.06 6.56 13.11
CA ALA A 179 7.62 7.36 11.97
C ALA A 179 8.58 8.53 11.76
N PRO A 180 8.89 8.88 10.52
CA PRO A 180 9.64 10.09 10.21
C PRO A 180 8.94 11.32 10.82
N ARG A 181 9.73 12.27 11.30
CA ARG A 181 9.22 13.52 11.89
C ARG A 181 9.15 14.60 10.82
#